data_f1dc885b4704059797d1227015eee173
#
_entry.id   f1dc885b4704059797d1227015eee173
#
_cell.length_a   1.000
_cell.length_b   1.000
_cell.length_c   1.000
_cell.angle_alpha   90.00
_cell.angle_beta   90.00
_cell.angle_gamma   90.00
#
_symmetry.space_group_name_H-M   'P 1'
#
loop_
_entity.id
_entity.type
_entity.pdbx_description
1 polymer ?
#
loop_
_entity_poly.entity_id
_entity_poly.type
_entity_poly.pdbx_seq_one_letter_code
_entity_poly.pdbx_strand_id
1 'polypeptide(L)'
;MRLLRRSSPLCTGVHVSDLIRVILLGIIEGITEFLPISSTGHLLIAEKFGLGARSDLFNVGIQAGAILAVTFIYWSRIWQLFTQWRDPANRDYLLKLIVAFLITAVLGVVVTHYGFKLPETITPIAWALLIGGFWMIAAEQIAARQIDRKEVTWRVAILVGIAQMVAGVFPGTSRSGATIFTAMLAGTSNRAAATEFAFLVGIPTMYAATGYELLKVLKADGTAHEDWTALAVGFVVSAIVAFVAVKWLLGYIRSHRFTMFALYRIALGAALLAFMPTGG
;
A
#
# COMPACT_ATOMS: atom_id res chain seq x y z
N MET A 1 45.27 34.57 19.95
CA MET A 1 43.99 34.75 19.24
C MET A 1 43.20 33.46 19.39
N ARG A 2 42.26 33.39 20.35
CA ARG A 2 41.48 32.18 20.67
C ARG A 2 40.30 32.08 19.75
N LEU A 3 40.31 31.06 18.87
CA LEU A 3 39.14 30.68 18.08
C LEU A 3 38.16 29.93 18.97
N LEU A 4 37.06 30.60 19.32
CA LEU A 4 35.90 30.02 19.97
C LEU A 4 35.25 28.98 19.02
N ARG A 5 35.40 27.71 19.34
CA ARG A 5 34.55 26.64 18.83
C ARG A 5 33.14 26.89 19.35
N ARG A 6 32.28 27.38 18.46
CA ARG A 6 30.82 27.31 18.67
C ARG A 6 30.41 25.85 18.58
N SER A 7 30.21 25.23 19.72
CA SER A 7 29.46 23.98 19.85
C SER A 7 28.00 24.29 19.52
N SER A 8 27.54 23.84 18.35
CA SER A 8 26.14 23.84 18.04
C SER A 8 25.42 22.89 19.02
N PRO A 9 24.34 23.30 19.68
CA PRO A 9 23.62 22.39 20.54
C PRO A 9 22.94 21.34 19.66
N LEU A 10 23.21 20.07 19.95
CA LEU A 10 22.42 18.94 19.50
C LEU A 10 21.02 19.05 20.13
N CYS A 11 20.17 19.85 19.55
CA CYS A 11 18.74 19.86 19.89
C CYS A 11 18.07 18.70 19.13
N THR A 12 18.07 17.53 19.71
CA THR A 12 17.23 16.38 19.35
C THR A 12 15.82 16.60 19.91
N GLY A 13 15.17 17.66 19.53
CA GLY A 13 13.75 17.90 19.81
C GLY A 13 12.98 17.92 18.50
N VAL A 14 12.12 16.93 18.28
CA VAL A 14 11.14 16.97 17.19
C VAL A 14 10.33 18.26 17.38
N HIS A 15 10.44 19.21 16.45
CA HIS A 15 9.65 20.42 16.52
C HIS A 15 8.16 20.04 16.46
N VAL A 16 7.31 20.68 17.28
CA VAL A 16 5.85 20.42 17.32
C VAL A 16 5.23 20.45 15.91
N SER A 17 5.69 21.35 15.06
CA SER A 17 5.26 21.44 13.66
C SER A 17 5.63 20.19 12.83
N ASP A 18 6.77 19.57 13.11
CA ASP A 18 7.21 18.37 12.41
C ASP A 18 6.45 17.13 12.91
N LEU A 19 6.19 17.04 14.19
CA LEU A 19 5.35 15.97 14.76
C LEU A 19 3.92 15.99 14.16
N ILE A 20 3.33 17.16 13.97
CA ILE A 20 2.03 17.28 13.33
C ILE A 20 2.08 16.75 11.89
N ARG A 21 3.13 17.07 11.14
CA ARG A 21 3.31 16.56 9.76
C ARG A 21 3.41 15.04 9.74
N VAL A 22 4.19 14.46 10.65
CA VAL A 22 4.33 13.00 10.80
C VAL A 22 2.99 12.34 11.10
N ILE A 23 2.21 12.91 12.04
CA ILE A 23 0.88 12.40 12.37
C ILE A 23 -0.04 12.47 11.16
N LEU A 24 -0.05 13.58 10.42
CA LEU A 24 -0.88 13.72 9.22
C LEU A 24 -0.48 12.72 8.13
N LEU A 25 0.81 12.49 7.89
CA LEU A 25 1.28 11.47 6.95
C LEU A 25 0.85 10.05 7.39
N GLY A 26 0.97 9.74 8.68
CA GLY A 26 0.49 8.47 9.23
C GLY A 26 -1.03 8.29 9.09
N ILE A 27 -1.81 9.36 9.27
CA ILE A 27 -3.28 9.34 9.04
C ILE A 27 -3.59 9.10 7.57
N ILE A 28 -2.94 9.83 6.66
CA ILE A 28 -3.13 9.68 5.21
C ILE A 28 -2.82 8.24 4.81
N GLU A 29 -1.67 7.72 5.22
CA GLU A 29 -1.27 6.34 4.92
C GLU A 29 -2.27 5.32 5.46
N GLY A 30 -2.63 5.43 6.75
CA GLY A 30 -3.56 4.50 7.39
C GLY A 30 -4.94 4.47 6.72
N ILE A 31 -5.43 5.60 6.22
CA ILE A 31 -6.69 5.65 5.47
C ILE A 31 -6.52 5.07 4.07
N THR A 32 -5.47 5.46 3.36
CA THR A 32 -5.41 5.29 1.90
C THR A 32 -4.75 3.99 1.45
N GLU A 33 -4.00 3.30 2.32
CA GLU A 33 -3.24 2.10 1.93
C GLU A 33 -4.12 0.94 1.52
N PHE A 34 -5.21 0.70 2.26
CA PHE A 34 -6.12 -0.42 1.98
C PHE A 34 -7.35 -0.04 1.18
N LEU A 35 -7.71 1.24 1.18
CA LEU A 35 -8.72 1.74 0.27
C LEU A 35 -8.16 1.73 -1.16
N PRO A 36 -8.96 1.40 -2.17
CA PRO A 36 -8.46 1.30 -3.55
C PRO A 36 -8.29 2.69 -4.19
N ILE A 37 -7.60 3.63 -3.48
CA ILE A 37 -7.45 5.04 -3.90
C ILE A 37 -6.00 5.51 -4.07
N SER A 38 -5.02 4.63 -3.82
CA SER A 38 -3.56 4.88 -3.95
C SER A 38 -2.94 5.74 -2.84
N SER A 39 -2.39 5.08 -1.82
CA SER A 39 -1.65 5.73 -0.72
C SER A 39 -0.43 6.50 -1.23
N THR A 40 0.38 5.89 -2.10
CA THR A 40 1.57 6.53 -2.68
C THR A 40 1.22 7.86 -3.38
N GLY A 41 0.10 7.89 -4.10
CA GLY A 41 -0.37 9.12 -4.73
C GLY A 41 -0.72 10.21 -3.71
N HIS A 42 -1.41 9.83 -2.63
CA HIS A 42 -1.81 10.77 -1.58
C HIS A 42 -0.62 11.27 -0.77
N LEU A 43 0.33 10.40 -0.42
CA LEU A 43 1.55 10.80 0.29
C LEU A 43 2.37 11.79 -0.55
N LEU A 44 2.62 11.50 -1.83
CA LEU A 44 3.37 12.38 -2.73
C LEU A 44 2.70 13.75 -2.89
N ILE A 45 1.37 13.78 -3.00
CA ILE A 45 0.60 15.01 -3.02
C ILE A 45 0.78 15.77 -1.70
N ALA A 46 0.59 15.10 -0.57
CA ALA A 46 0.69 15.69 0.75
C ALA A 46 2.09 16.25 1.05
N GLU A 47 3.15 15.53 0.67
CA GLU A 47 4.53 15.97 0.79
C GLU A 47 4.81 17.22 -0.05
N LYS A 48 4.35 17.25 -1.30
CA LYS A 48 4.50 18.43 -2.17
C LYS A 48 3.68 19.64 -1.70
N PHE A 49 2.51 19.43 -1.09
CA PHE A 49 1.66 20.50 -0.57
C PHE A 49 1.99 20.96 0.86
N GLY A 50 3.16 20.69 1.38
CA GLY A 50 3.69 21.31 2.57
C GLY A 50 3.95 20.39 3.77
N LEU A 51 3.68 19.08 3.66
CA LEU A 51 4.08 18.16 4.72
C LEU A 51 5.57 17.80 4.67
N GLY A 52 6.25 18.09 3.54
CA GLY A 52 7.67 17.86 3.33
C GLY A 52 7.98 16.40 2.99
N ALA A 53 8.97 16.21 2.12
CA ALA A 53 9.43 14.88 1.71
C ALA A 53 10.07 14.14 2.90
N ARG A 54 9.84 12.84 2.96
CA ARG A 54 10.41 11.94 3.97
C ARG A 54 11.31 10.91 3.32
N SER A 55 12.10 10.21 4.13
CA SER A 55 12.95 9.12 3.66
C SER A 55 12.11 7.94 3.15
N ASP A 56 12.70 7.15 2.24
CA ASP A 56 12.08 5.91 1.77
C ASP A 56 11.76 4.98 2.93
N LEU A 57 12.66 4.91 3.94
CA LEU A 57 12.43 4.11 5.14
C LEU A 57 11.20 4.60 5.93
N PHE A 58 11.02 5.91 6.07
CA PHE A 58 9.83 6.46 6.73
C PHE A 58 8.56 6.04 5.98
N ASN A 59 8.52 6.27 4.65
CA ASN A 59 7.34 5.99 3.85
C ASN A 59 6.98 4.49 3.85
N VAL A 60 7.98 3.60 3.71
CA VAL A 60 7.74 2.16 3.77
C VAL A 60 7.46 1.69 5.21
N GLY A 61 8.01 2.37 6.21
CA GLY A 61 7.76 2.07 7.62
C GLY A 61 6.33 2.37 8.06
N ILE A 62 5.75 3.51 7.64
CA ILE A 62 4.34 3.80 7.95
C ILE A 62 3.38 2.86 7.21
N GLN A 63 3.76 2.34 6.03
CA GLN A 63 3.04 1.26 5.35
C GLN A 63 3.06 -0.02 6.18
N ALA A 64 4.21 -0.36 6.80
CA ALA A 64 4.29 -1.51 7.70
C ALA A 64 3.38 -1.35 8.94
N GLY A 65 3.20 -0.13 9.42
CA GLY A 65 2.20 0.19 10.45
C GLY A 65 0.78 -0.15 9.99
N ALA A 66 0.41 0.29 8.78
CA ALA A 66 -0.89 -0.02 8.20
C ALA A 66 -1.09 -1.54 8.01
N ILE A 67 -0.05 -2.29 7.54
CA ILE A 67 -0.16 -3.73 7.35
C ILE A 67 -0.27 -4.49 8.66
N LEU A 68 0.32 -3.96 9.75
CA LEU A 68 0.15 -4.54 11.08
C LEU A 68 -1.33 -4.58 11.49
N ALA A 69 -2.08 -3.53 11.19
CA ALA A 69 -3.52 -3.49 11.45
C ALA A 69 -4.27 -4.62 10.72
N VAL A 70 -3.96 -4.85 9.44
CA VAL A 70 -4.56 -5.93 8.65
C VAL A 70 -4.14 -7.31 9.19
N THR A 71 -2.89 -7.44 9.60
CA THR A 71 -2.40 -8.66 10.24
C THR A 71 -3.22 -9.00 11.48
N PHE A 72 -3.53 -8.02 12.32
CA PHE A 72 -4.40 -8.24 13.48
C PHE A 72 -5.85 -8.53 13.10
N ILE A 73 -6.41 -7.85 12.10
CA ILE A 73 -7.78 -8.08 11.64
C ILE A 73 -7.95 -9.52 11.12
N TYR A 74 -6.97 -10.01 10.37
CA TYR A 74 -6.99 -11.36 9.81
C TYR A 74 -6.22 -12.39 10.64
N TRP A 75 -5.85 -12.06 11.89
CA TRP A 75 -5.04 -12.94 12.76
C TRP A 75 -5.61 -14.34 12.88
N SER A 76 -6.92 -14.47 13.14
CA SER A 76 -7.58 -15.78 13.25
C SER A 76 -7.48 -16.59 11.94
N ARG A 77 -7.60 -15.91 10.78
CA ARG A 77 -7.47 -16.57 9.47
C ARG A 77 -6.05 -17.01 9.21
N ILE A 78 -5.09 -16.15 9.51
CA ILE A 78 -3.65 -16.45 9.39
C ILE A 78 -3.30 -17.64 10.28
N TRP A 79 -3.71 -17.60 11.56
CA TRP A 79 -3.48 -18.69 12.51
C TRP A 79 -4.09 -20.01 12.05
N GLN A 80 -5.33 -19.99 11.55
CA GLN A 80 -6.00 -21.15 10.97
C GLN A 80 -5.21 -21.76 9.81
N LEU A 81 -4.73 -20.93 8.88
CA LEU A 81 -3.98 -21.41 7.71
C LEU A 81 -2.69 -22.12 8.11
N PHE A 82 -2.00 -21.67 9.16
CA PHE A 82 -0.76 -22.28 9.63
C PHE A 82 -1.00 -23.51 10.54
N THR A 83 -1.98 -23.47 11.44
CA THR A 83 -2.23 -24.56 12.38
C THR A 83 -3.00 -25.70 11.75
N GLN A 84 -3.88 -25.42 10.79
CA GLN A 84 -4.71 -26.41 10.10
C GLN A 84 -4.22 -26.67 8.66
N TRP A 85 -2.91 -26.60 8.42
CA TRP A 85 -2.33 -26.83 7.11
C TRP A 85 -2.52 -28.25 6.57
N ARG A 86 -2.89 -29.21 7.44
CA ARG A 86 -3.23 -30.59 7.05
C ARG A 86 -4.61 -30.70 6.40
N ASP A 87 -5.50 -29.73 6.65
CA ASP A 87 -6.75 -29.63 5.90
C ASP A 87 -6.47 -29.26 4.44
N PRO A 88 -6.96 -30.07 3.46
CA PRO A 88 -6.68 -29.84 2.04
C PRO A 88 -7.08 -28.42 1.56
N ALA A 89 -8.21 -27.89 2.05
CA ALA A 89 -8.70 -26.56 1.64
C ALA A 89 -7.80 -25.43 2.18
N ASN A 90 -7.37 -25.51 3.44
CA ASN A 90 -6.46 -24.52 4.02
C ASN A 90 -5.08 -24.60 3.38
N ARG A 91 -4.58 -25.81 3.10
CA ARG A 91 -3.30 -26.02 2.41
C ARG A 91 -3.32 -25.44 1.00
N ASP A 92 -4.37 -25.71 0.23
CA ASP A 92 -4.52 -25.19 -1.13
C ASP A 92 -4.57 -23.65 -1.13
N TYR A 93 -5.33 -23.05 -0.21
CA TYR A 93 -5.39 -21.60 -0.05
C TYR A 93 -4.03 -21.00 0.35
N LEU A 94 -3.33 -21.60 1.31
CA LEU A 94 -2.01 -21.16 1.76
C LEU A 94 -0.98 -21.23 0.61
N LEU A 95 -0.98 -22.31 -0.17
CA LEU A 95 -0.10 -22.45 -1.33
C LEU A 95 -0.37 -21.36 -2.39
N LYS A 96 -1.62 -20.99 -2.62
CA LYS A 96 -2.00 -19.90 -3.51
C LYS A 96 -1.48 -18.54 -3.01
N LEU A 97 -1.54 -18.29 -1.70
CA LEU A 97 -0.93 -17.08 -1.10
C LEU A 97 0.59 -17.05 -1.30
N ILE A 98 1.25 -18.18 -1.05
CA ILE A 98 2.71 -18.31 -1.21
C ILE A 98 3.10 -18.09 -2.67
N VAL A 99 2.41 -18.70 -3.63
CA VAL A 99 2.72 -18.54 -5.05
C VAL A 99 2.49 -17.10 -5.51
N ALA A 100 1.38 -16.47 -5.11
CA ALA A 100 1.13 -15.06 -5.43
C ALA A 100 2.24 -14.15 -4.87
N PHE A 101 2.67 -14.38 -3.63
CA PHE A 101 3.79 -13.66 -3.02
C PHE A 101 5.10 -13.90 -3.78
N LEU A 102 5.44 -15.15 -4.09
CA LEU A 102 6.69 -15.49 -4.79
C LEU A 102 6.75 -14.88 -6.20
N ILE A 103 5.63 -14.86 -6.93
CA ILE A 103 5.54 -14.19 -8.24
C ILE A 103 5.88 -12.70 -8.07
N THR A 104 5.27 -12.03 -7.09
CA THR A 104 5.55 -10.61 -6.81
C THR A 104 7.02 -10.40 -6.41
N ALA A 105 7.56 -11.25 -5.54
CA ALA A 105 8.93 -11.13 -5.06
C ALA A 105 9.95 -11.34 -6.20
N VAL A 106 9.78 -12.37 -7.03
CA VAL A 106 10.65 -12.65 -8.18
C VAL A 106 10.60 -11.50 -9.19
N LEU A 107 9.39 -11.05 -9.56
CA LEU A 107 9.23 -9.92 -10.47
C LEU A 107 9.81 -8.62 -9.88
N GLY A 108 9.68 -8.41 -8.56
CA GLY A 108 10.26 -7.27 -7.86
C GLY A 108 11.79 -7.26 -7.94
N VAL A 109 12.43 -8.40 -7.70
CA VAL A 109 13.89 -8.56 -7.85
C VAL A 109 14.34 -8.28 -9.29
N VAL A 110 13.60 -8.80 -10.28
CA VAL A 110 13.89 -8.57 -11.70
C VAL A 110 13.82 -7.07 -12.03
N VAL A 111 12.73 -6.39 -11.66
CA VAL A 111 12.54 -4.96 -11.92
C VAL A 111 13.64 -4.12 -11.24
N THR A 112 14.00 -4.44 -10.01
CA THR A 112 15.07 -3.74 -9.29
C THR A 112 16.43 -3.99 -9.94
N HIS A 113 16.70 -5.21 -10.41
CA HIS A 113 17.96 -5.57 -11.07
C HIS A 113 18.16 -4.78 -12.38
N TYR A 114 17.09 -4.55 -13.15
CA TYR A 114 17.15 -3.73 -14.37
C TYR A 114 17.17 -2.22 -14.10
N GLY A 115 17.24 -1.80 -12.84
CA GLY A 115 17.40 -0.39 -12.47
C GLY A 115 16.17 0.48 -12.79
N PHE A 116 14.99 -0.10 -12.84
CA PHE A 116 13.76 0.67 -13.04
C PHE A 116 13.55 1.62 -11.87
N LYS A 117 13.50 2.91 -12.15
CA LYS A 117 13.21 3.96 -11.17
C LYS A 117 11.72 4.32 -11.25
N LEU A 118 11.09 4.40 -10.09
CA LEU A 118 9.70 4.87 -9.98
C LEU A 118 9.60 6.33 -10.43
N PRO A 119 8.56 6.70 -11.19
CA PRO A 119 8.31 8.10 -11.48
C PRO A 119 7.99 8.88 -10.20
N GLU A 120 8.73 9.96 -9.95
CA GLU A 120 8.53 10.85 -8.79
C GLU A 120 7.64 12.05 -9.11
N THR A 121 7.15 12.14 -10.35
CA THR A 121 6.33 13.25 -10.81
C THR A 121 4.84 12.98 -10.63
N ILE A 122 4.06 14.05 -10.47
CA ILE A 122 2.60 13.94 -10.22
C ILE A 122 1.85 13.48 -11.48
N THR A 123 2.33 13.83 -12.67
CA THR A 123 1.62 13.54 -13.93
C THR A 123 1.33 12.04 -14.16
N PRO A 124 2.30 11.10 -14.02
CA PRO A 124 2.00 9.67 -14.09
C PRO A 124 1.01 9.19 -13.05
N ILE A 125 1.09 9.74 -11.83
CA ILE A 125 0.16 9.40 -10.72
C ILE A 125 -1.26 9.84 -11.07
N ALA A 126 -1.42 11.06 -11.58
CA ALA A 126 -2.73 11.59 -11.98
C ALA A 126 -3.36 10.74 -13.09
N TRP A 127 -2.59 10.33 -14.10
CA TRP A 127 -3.06 9.39 -15.12
C TRP A 127 -3.39 8.02 -14.55
N ALA A 128 -2.57 7.48 -13.65
CA ALA A 128 -2.85 6.20 -13.01
C ALA A 128 -4.11 6.23 -12.13
N LEU A 129 -4.37 7.35 -11.45
CA LEU A 129 -5.60 7.57 -10.71
C LEU A 129 -6.82 7.59 -11.65
N LEU A 130 -6.75 8.37 -12.73
CA LEU A 130 -7.84 8.55 -13.69
C LEU A 130 -8.15 7.23 -14.40
N ILE A 131 -7.17 6.61 -15.04
CA ILE A 131 -7.32 5.35 -15.78
C ILE A 131 -7.76 4.23 -14.83
N GLY A 132 -7.13 4.14 -13.65
CA GLY A 132 -7.46 3.17 -12.63
C GLY A 132 -8.89 3.32 -12.11
N GLY A 133 -9.41 4.54 -12.00
CA GLY A 133 -10.81 4.79 -11.63
C GLY A 133 -11.79 4.25 -12.67
N PHE A 134 -11.58 4.51 -13.95
CA PHE A 134 -12.41 3.95 -15.03
C PHE A 134 -12.31 2.43 -15.08
N TRP A 135 -11.10 1.88 -14.94
CA TRP A 135 -10.89 0.42 -14.87
C TRP A 135 -11.64 -0.22 -13.71
N MET A 136 -11.65 0.40 -12.53
CA MET A 136 -12.41 -0.08 -11.37
C MET A 136 -13.91 -0.18 -11.66
N ILE A 137 -14.50 0.85 -12.31
CA ILE A 137 -15.92 0.84 -12.68
C ILE A 137 -16.21 -0.31 -13.66
N ALA A 138 -15.37 -0.43 -14.69
CA ALA A 138 -15.52 -1.50 -15.69
C ALA A 138 -15.38 -2.89 -15.06
N ALA A 139 -14.35 -3.09 -14.22
CA ALA A 139 -14.11 -4.34 -13.54
C ALA A 139 -15.27 -4.74 -12.62
N GLU A 140 -15.82 -3.79 -11.88
CA GLU A 140 -16.96 -4.06 -10.99
C GLU A 140 -18.24 -4.39 -11.78
N GLN A 141 -18.50 -3.71 -12.90
CA GLN A 141 -19.64 -4.03 -13.76
C GLN A 141 -19.52 -5.41 -14.38
N ILE A 142 -18.31 -5.81 -14.82
CA ILE A 142 -18.05 -7.14 -15.36
C ILE A 142 -18.23 -8.19 -14.26
N ALA A 143 -17.64 -7.99 -13.10
CA ALA A 143 -17.76 -8.93 -11.98
C ALA A 143 -19.21 -9.08 -11.49
N ALA A 144 -20.00 -8.00 -11.51
CA ALA A 144 -21.41 -8.04 -11.13
C ALA A 144 -22.31 -8.89 -12.06
N ARG A 145 -21.82 -9.19 -13.26
CA ARG A 145 -22.51 -10.09 -14.23
C ARG A 145 -22.11 -11.55 -14.06
N GLN A 146 -21.10 -11.84 -13.23
CA GLN A 146 -20.64 -13.18 -12.96
C GLN A 146 -21.43 -13.78 -11.78
N ILE A 147 -21.43 -15.12 -11.70
CA ILE A 147 -21.93 -15.83 -10.53
C ILE A 147 -21.08 -15.46 -9.33
N ASP A 148 -21.69 -15.20 -8.18
CA ASP A 148 -20.97 -14.85 -6.94
C ASP A 148 -20.12 -16.03 -6.46
N ARG A 149 -18.83 -15.96 -6.73
CA ARG A 149 -17.82 -17.01 -6.38
C ARG A 149 -16.88 -16.49 -5.30
N LYS A 150 -16.77 -17.26 -4.22
CA LYS A 150 -15.84 -17.01 -3.12
C LYS A 150 -14.51 -17.75 -3.28
N GLU A 151 -14.50 -18.77 -4.14
CA GLU A 151 -13.34 -19.62 -4.33
C GLU A 151 -12.20 -18.84 -5.00
N VAL A 152 -10.99 -19.02 -4.48
CA VAL A 152 -9.75 -18.50 -5.07
C VAL A 152 -9.13 -19.64 -5.89
N THR A 153 -9.07 -19.45 -7.21
CA THR A 153 -8.42 -20.41 -8.12
C THR A 153 -6.93 -20.12 -8.27
N TRP A 154 -6.16 -21.06 -8.81
CA TRP A 154 -4.75 -20.85 -9.15
C TRP A 154 -4.55 -19.71 -10.16
N ARG A 155 -5.49 -19.56 -11.10
CA ARG A 155 -5.50 -18.42 -12.03
C ARG A 155 -5.57 -17.08 -11.27
N VAL A 156 -6.44 -16.99 -10.27
CA VAL A 156 -6.55 -15.80 -9.40
C VAL A 156 -5.24 -15.52 -8.69
N ALA A 157 -4.62 -16.55 -8.09
CA ALA A 157 -3.36 -16.39 -7.35
C ALA A 157 -2.23 -15.85 -8.23
N ILE A 158 -2.06 -16.42 -9.42
CA ILE A 158 -1.02 -16.00 -10.37
C ILE A 158 -1.26 -14.55 -10.83
N LEU A 159 -2.49 -14.23 -11.27
CA LEU A 159 -2.81 -12.90 -11.77
C LEU A 159 -2.74 -11.82 -10.68
N VAL A 160 -3.12 -12.14 -9.44
CA VAL A 160 -2.98 -11.22 -8.30
C VAL A 160 -1.50 -10.97 -7.99
N GLY A 161 -0.64 -11.99 -8.02
CA GLY A 161 0.81 -11.83 -7.86
C GLY A 161 1.41 -10.89 -8.91
N ILE A 162 0.99 -11.01 -10.18
CA ILE A 162 1.41 -10.12 -11.27
C ILE A 162 0.85 -8.71 -11.05
N ALA A 163 -0.43 -8.59 -10.68
CA ALA A 163 -1.07 -7.30 -10.45
C ALA A 163 -0.43 -6.49 -9.31
N GLN A 164 0.04 -7.16 -8.26
CA GLN A 164 0.83 -6.51 -7.21
C GLN A 164 2.10 -5.85 -7.77
N MET A 165 2.80 -6.55 -8.66
CA MET A 165 4.01 -6.01 -9.26
C MET A 165 3.71 -4.81 -10.17
N VAL A 166 2.66 -4.90 -10.99
CA VAL A 166 2.20 -3.76 -11.81
C VAL A 166 1.92 -2.54 -10.92
N ALA A 167 1.24 -2.72 -9.80
CA ALA A 167 0.95 -1.63 -8.87
C ALA A 167 2.21 -1.09 -8.16
N GLY A 168 3.22 -1.93 -7.95
CA GLY A 168 4.51 -1.52 -7.40
C GLY A 168 5.36 -0.71 -8.38
N VAL A 169 5.24 -1.00 -9.68
CA VAL A 169 6.00 -0.31 -10.76
C VAL A 169 5.34 1.01 -11.17
N PHE A 170 4.00 1.07 -11.14
CA PHE A 170 3.26 2.26 -11.57
C PHE A 170 2.62 2.96 -10.36
N PRO A 171 3.28 3.99 -9.78
CA PRO A 171 2.74 4.75 -8.67
C PRO A 171 1.41 5.40 -9.05
N GLY A 172 0.47 5.44 -8.12
CA GLY A 172 -0.91 5.90 -8.41
C GLY A 172 -1.89 4.78 -8.77
N THR A 173 -1.40 3.59 -9.18
CA THR A 173 -2.28 2.46 -9.57
C THR A 173 -3.13 1.94 -8.41
N SER A 174 -2.68 2.03 -7.17
CA SER A 174 -3.24 1.40 -5.97
C SER A 174 -3.07 -0.12 -5.96
N ARG A 175 -2.24 -0.61 -5.05
CA ARG A 175 -2.00 -2.04 -4.89
C ARG A 175 -3.28 -2.78 -4.50
N SER A 176 -4.01 -2.28 -3.50
CA SER A 176 -5.30 -2.84 -3.09
C SER A 176 -6.31 -2.86 -4.23
N GLY A 177 -6.42 -1.77 -5.00
CA GLY A 177 -7.25 -1.72 -6.19
C GLY A 177 -6.83 -2.76 -7.24
N ALA A 178 -5.57 -2.78 -7.64
CA ALA A 178 -5.06 -3.70 -8.65
C ALA A 178 -5.33 -5.17 -8.27
N THR A 179 -5.05 -5.55 -7.03
CA THR A 179 -5.19 -6.95 -6.58
C THR A 179 -6.65 -7.37 -6.39
N ILE A 180 -7.47 -6.53 -5.77
CA ILE A 180 -8.90 -6.84 -5.55
C ILE A 180 -9.63 -7.00 -6.89
N PHE A 181 -9.50 -6.03 -7.81
CA PHE A 181 -10.22 -6.09 -9.07
C PHE A 181 -9.69 -7.16 -10.01
N THR A 182 -8.38 -7.45 -9.96
CA THR A 182 -7.83 -8.61 -10.68
C THR A 182 -8.40 -9.92 -10.15
N ALA A 183 -8.49 -10.10 -8.83
CA ALA A 183 -9.11 -11.27 -8.23
C ALA A 183 -10.58 -11.43 -8.67
N MET A 184 -11.34 -10.31 -8.64
CA MET A 184 -12.75 -10.31 -9.05
C MET A 184 -12.92 -10.69 -10.52
N LEU A 185 -12.11 -10.17 -11.42
CA LEU A 185 -12.16 -10.47 -12.86
C LEU A 185 -11.62 -11.87 -13.19
N ALA A 186 -10.66 -12.37 -12.41
CA ALA A 186 -10.03 -13.67 -12.65
C ALA A 186 -10.88 -14.86 -12.18
N GLY A 187 -11.93 -14.64 -11.40
CA GLY A 187 -12.86 -15.69 -10.99
C GLY A 187 -13.37 -15.66 -9.56
N THR A 188 -12.77 -14.85 -8.66
CA THR A 188 -13.29 -14.64 -7.30
C THR A 188 -14.18 -13.38 -7.31
N SER A 189 -15.38 -13.49 -7.85
CA SER A 189 -16.29 -12.34 -8.06
C SER A 189 -16.90 -11.79 -6.77
N ASN A 190 -16.86 -12.54 -5.66
CA ASN A 190 -17.26 -12.06 -4.35
C ASN A 190 -16.28 -11.02 -3.82
N ARG A 191 -16.75 -9.79 -3.58
CA ARG A 191 -15.91 -8.66 -3.13
C ARG A 191 -15.16 -8.94 -1.84
N ALA A 192 -15.82 -9.53 -0.85
CA ALA A 192 -15.20 -9.81 0.44
C ALA A 192 -14.08 -10.86 0.33
N ALA A 193 -14.31 -11.94 -0.44
CA ALA A 193 -13.31 -12.98 -0.66
C ALA A 193 -12.12 -12.47 -1.50
N ALA A 194 -12.38 -11.67 -2.54
CA ALA A 194 -11.33 -11.04 -3.33
C ALA A 194 -10.49 -10.07 -2.48
N THR A 195 -11.13 -9.29 -1.61
CA THR A 195 -10.44 -8.35 -0.69
C THR A 195 -9.62 -9.12 0.36
N GLU A 196 -10.16 -10.18 0.95
CA GLU A 196 -9.43 -11.02 1.90
C GLU A 196 -8.17 -11.59 1.27
N PHE A 197 -8.28 -12.19 0.09
CA PHE A 197 -7.12 -12.76 -0.61
C PHE A 197 -6.09 -11.69 -0.94
N ALA A 198 -6.49 -10.55 -1.49
CA ALA A 198 -5.61 -9.44 -1.84
C ALA A 198 -4.85 -8.90 -0.61
N PHE A 199 -5.52 -8.76 0.53
CA PHE A 199 -4.91 -8.28 1.76
C PHE A 199 -3.96 -9.31 2.36
N LEU A 200 -4.33 -10.59 2.39
CA LEU A 200 -3.46 -11.65 2.89
C LEU A 200 -2.19 -11.83 2.05
N VAL A 201 -2.25 -11.68 0.72
CA VAL A 201 -1.06 -11.65 -0.14
C VAL A 201 -0.23 -10.38 0.10
N GLY A 202 -0.88 -9.25 0.39
CA GLY A 202 -0.22 -7.98 0.71
C GLY A 202 0.65 -8.04 1.97
N ILE A 203 0.25 -8.81 2.99
CA ILE A 203 0.97 -8.89 4.27
C ILE A 203 2.45 -9.27 4.09
N PRO A 204 2.82 -10.44 3.55
CA PRO A 204 4.22 -10.80 3.39
C PRO A 204 4.96 -9.88 2.42
N THR A 205 4.28 -9.38 1.39
CA THR A 205 4.89 -8.50 0.39
C THR A 205 5.36 -7.18 1.01
N MET A 206 4.53 -6.56 1.84
CA MET A 206 4.88 -5.28 2.48
C MET A 206 5.93 -5.45 3.58
N TYR A 207 5.82 -6.49 4.40
CA TYR A 207 6.88 -6.76 5.36
C TYR A 207 8.22 -7.05 4.69
N ALA A 208 8.24 -7.75 3.55
CA ALA A 208 9.45 -7.97 2.77
C ALA A 208 10.03 -6.66 2.22
N ALA A 209 9.18 -5.77 1.69
CA ALA A 209 9.60 -4.46 1.19
C ALA A 209 10.19 -3.59 2.32
N THR A 210 9.50 -3.51 3.47
CA THR A 210 9.98 -2.77 4.64
C THR A 210 11.30 -3.33 5.17
N GLY A 211 11.41 -4.67 5.26
CA GLY A 211 12.64 -5.33 5.69
C GLY A 211 13.80 -5.06 4.74
N TYR A 212 13.54 -5.02 3.43
CA TYR A 212 14.56 -4.71 2.43
C TYR A 212 15.09 -3.27 2.58
N GLU A 213 14.20 -2.27 2.70
CA GLU A 213 14.62 -0.88 2.89
C GLU A 213 15.35 -0.68 4.22
N LEU A 214 14.87 -1.30 5.30
CA LEU A 214 15.57 -1.27 6.59
C LEU A 214 16.98 -1.84 6.47
N LEU A 215 17.15 -2.99 5.83
CA LEU A 215 18.47 -3.61 5.61
C LEU A 215 19.37 -2.73 4.75
N LYS A 216 18.85 -2.03 3.76
CA LYS A 216 19.58 -1.08 2.92
C LYS A 216 20.11 0.09 3.75
N VAL A 217 19.29 0.69 4.59
CA VAL A 217 19.68 1.78 5.50
C VAL A 217 20.73 1.32 6.51
N LEU A 218 20.53 0.12 7.11
CA LEU A 218 21.49 -0.44 8.07
C LEU A 218 22.87 -0.71 7.44
N LYS A 219 22.92 -1.15 6.18
CA LYS A 219 24.18 -1.42 5.47
C LYS A 219 24.89 -0.16 4.96
N ALA A 220 24.16 0.92 4.72
CA ALA A 220 24.71 2.16 4.19
C ALA A 220 25.24 3.12 5.27
N ASP A 221 25.35 2.70 6.54
CA ASP A 221 25.62 3.57 7.69
C ASP A 221 24.65 4.76 7.81
N GLY A 222 23.52 4.66 7.13
CA GLY A 222 22.49 5.71 7.06
C GLY A 222 21.65 5.88 8.32
N THR A 223 21.83 5.01 9.32
CA THR A 223 21.07 5.01 10.59
C THR A 223 21.22 6.31 11.39
N ALA A 224 22.34 7.01 11.23
CA ALA A 224 22.64 8.27 11.94
C ALA A 224 21.79 9.45 11.44
N HIS A 225 21.13 9.32 10.29
CA HIS A 225 20.35 10.38 9.64
C HIS A 225 18.83 10.16 9.70
N GLU A 226 18.38 8.97 10.16
CA GLU A 226 16.96 8.65 10.24
C GLU A 226 16.34 9.18 11.55
N ASP A 227 15.17 9.81 11.42
CA ASP A 227 14.37 10.20 12.59
C ASP A 227 13.50 9.02 13.06
N TRP A 228 14.08 8.19 13.91
CA TRP A 228 13.42 7.02 14.48
C TRP A 228 12.18 7.37 15.31
N THR A 229 12.14 8.57 15.90
CA THR A 229 10.98 9.04 16.66
C THR A 229 9.83 9.35 15.71
N ALA A 230 10.09 10.09 14.64
CA ALA A 230 9.11 10.36 13.60
C ALA A 230 8.58 9.05 12.97
N LEU A 231 9.47 8.11 12.66
CA LEU A 231 9.11 6.80 12.13
C LEU A 231 8.20 6.03 13.08
N ALA A 232 8.56 5.95 14.37
CA ALA A 232 7.76 5.24 15.38
C ALA A 232 6.37 5.87 15.56
N VAL A 233 6.29 7.20 15.63
CA VAL A 233 5.00 7.90 15.73
C VAL A 233 4.16 7.69 14.47
N GLY A 234 4.73 7.88 13.29
CA GLY A 234 4.05 7.66 12.02
C GLY A 234 3.53 6.22 11.87
N PHE A 235 4.36 5.23 12.24
CA PHE A 235 4.00 3.81 12.26
C PHE A 235 2.79 3.53 13.17
N VAL A 236 2.80 4.01 14.41
CA VAL A 236 1.71 3.79 15.37
C VAL A 236 0.43 4.46 14.91
N VAL A 237 0.52 5.70 14.45
CA VAL A 237 -0.65 6.44 13.93
C VAL A 237 -1.23 5.74 12.73
N SER A 238 -0.39 5.33 11.77
CA SER A 238 -0.83 4.59 10.59
C SER A 238 -1.50 3.27 10.97
N ALA A 239 -0.95 2.51 11.92
CA ALA A 239 -1.54 1.27 12.40
C ALA A 239 -2.93 1.46 13.00
N ILE A 240 -3.09 2.46 13.86
CA ILE A 240 -4.39 2.74 14.51
C ILE A 240 -5.43 3.17 13.48
N VAL A 241 -5.07 4.10 12.61
CA VAL A 241 -5.98 4.64 11.59
C VAL A 241 -6.32 3.57 10.56
N ALA A 242 -5.36 2.77 10.12
CA ALA A 242 -5.60 1.65 9.21
C ALA A 242 -6.53 0.59 9.80
N PHE A 243 -6.41 0.30 11.10
CA PHE A 243 -7.31 -0.64 11.77
C PHE A 243 -8.78 -0.18 11.68
N VAL A 244 -9.03 1.10 11.92
CA VAL A 244 -10.38 1.68 11.80
C VAL A 244 -10.85 1.70 10.34
N ALA A 245 -9.99 2.17 9.44
CA ALA A 245 -10.32 2.30 8.01
C ALA A 245 -10.61 0.93 7.36
N VAL A 246 -9.80 -0.09 7.65
CA VAL A 246 -10.00 -1.44 7.11
C VAL A 246 -11.27 -2.09 7.68
N LYS A 247 -11.52 -1.98 8.97
CA LYS A 247 -12.78 -2.49 9.55
C LYS A 247 -14.01 -1.83 8.91
N TRP A 248 -13.95 -0.52 8.72
CA TRP A 248 -15.00 0.20 8.01
C TRP A 248 -15.14 -0.29 6.57
N LEU A 249 -14.03 -0.41 5.83
CA LEU A 249 -14.06 -0.89 4.43
C LEU A 249 -14.67 -2.28 4.33
N LEU A 250 -14.27 -3.22 5.18
CA LEU A 250 -14.81 -4.59 5.18
C LEU A 250 -16.31 -4.63 5.49
N GLY A 251 -16.80 -3.72 6.32
CA GLY A 251 -18.23 -3.52 6.53
C GLY A 251 -18.92 -2.94 5.30
N TYR A 252 -18.31 -1.91 4.69
CA TYR A 252 -18.85 -1.20 3.55
C TYR A 252 -19.02 -2.10 2.30
N ILE A 253 -18.03 -2.90 1.95
CA ILE A 253 -18.05 -3.75 0.73
C ILE A 253 -19.02 -4.91 0.80
N ARG A 254 -19.60 -5.22 1.96
CA ARG A 254 -20.64 -6.25 2.10
C ARG A 254 -21.95 -5.85 1.43
N SER A 255 -22.25 -4.55 1.43
CA SER A 255 -23.52 -4.00 0.92
C SER A 255 -23.34 -2.98 -0.18
N HIS A 256 -22.14 -2.42 -0.35
CA HIS A 256 -21.87 -1.36 -1.31
C HIS A 256 -20.82 -1.77 -2.34
N ARG A 257 -20.84 -1.08 -3.48
CA ARG A 257 -19.85 -1.22 -4.55
C ARG A 257 -18.65 -0.30 -4.29
N PHE A 258 -17.54 -0.61 -4.94
CA PHE A 258 -16.35 0.25 -4.93
C PHE A 258 -16.49 1.54 -5.78
N THR A 259 -17.64 1.76 -6.39
CA THR A 259 -17.89 2.88 -7.32
C THR A 259 -17.53 4.24 -6.72
N MET A 260 -17.79 4.47 -5.42
CA MET A 260 -17.44 5.74 -4.76
C MET A 260 -15.93 5.99 -4.77
N PHE A 261 -15.13 4.95 -4.54
CA PHE A 261 -13.66 5.06 -4.61
C PHE A 261 -13.17 5.31 -6.04
N ALA A 262 -13.83 4.69 -7.03
CA ALA A 262 -13.51 4.91 -8.43
C ALA A 262 -13.81 6.36 -8.86
N LEU A 263 -14.96 6.91 -8.48
CA LEU A 263 -15.32 8.30 -8.73
C LEU A 263 -14.36 9.28 -8.05
N TYR A 264 -13.98 8.99 -6.80
CA TYR A 264 -12.98 9.78 -6.09
C TYR A 264 -11.64 9.81 -6.85
N ARG A 265 -11.15 8.65 -7.33
CA ARG A 265 -9.91 8.57 -8.12
C ARG A 265 -9.99 9.37 -9.40
N ILE A 266 -11.11 9.26 -10.12
CA ILE A 266 -11.34 10.01 -11.38
C ILE A 266 -11.34 11.51 -11.09
N ALA A 267 -12.06 11.95 -10.07
CA ALA A 267 -12.13 13.36 -9.70
C ALA A 267 -10.74 13.91 -9.27
N LEU A 268 -10.01 13.16 -8.43
CA LEU A 268 -8.67 13.55 -7.98
C LEU A 268 -7.68 13.57 -9.15
N GLY A 269 -7.66 12.52 -9.99
CA GLY A 269 -6.78 12.45 -11.15
C GLY A 269 -7.03 13.58 -12.16
N ALA A 270 -8.32 13.86 -12.45
CA ALA A 270 -8.71 14.96 -13.31
C ALA A 270 -8.32 16.33 -12.73
N ALA A 271 -8.52 16.54 -11.42
CA ALA A 271 -8.12 17.77 -10.75
C ALA A 271 -6.59 17.98 -10.82
N LEU A 272 -5.81 16.93 -10.56
CA LEU A 272 -4.36 17.01 -10.64
C LEU A 272 -3.88 17.36 -12.07
N LEU A 273 -4.48 16.77 -13.10
CA LEU A 273 -4.14 17.09 -14.50
C LEU A 273 -4.56 18.52 -14.90
N ALA A 274 -5.66 19.03 -14.33
CA ALA A 274 -6.16 20.35 -14.65
C ALA A 274 -5.40 21.50 -13.95
N PHE A 275 -5.00 21.27 -12.70
CA PHE A 275 -4.47 22.34 -11.84
C PHE A 275 -2.96 22.25 -11.58
N MET A 276 -2.32 21.13 -11.92
CA MET A 276 -0.87 21.00 -11.76
C MET A 276 -0.16 21.17 -13.10
N PRO A 277 0.90 22.01 -13.17
CA PRO A 277 1.69 22.17 -14.39
C PRO A 277 2.33 20.83 -14.77
N THR A 278 2.27 20.48 -16.04
CA THR A 278 2.93 19.30 -16.65
C THR A 278 4.44 19.47 -16.64
N GLY A 279 5.10 19.53 -15.49
CA GLY A 279 6.55 19.75 -15.44
C GLY A 279 7.11 19.97 -14.04
N GLY A 280 6.34 19.68 -12.99
CA GLY A 280 6.81 19.79 -11.62
C GLY A 280 7.09 18.43 -10.97
#